data_7d1056f206e1f86db6bf89104fb071ae
#
_entry.id   7d1056f206e1f86db6bf89104fb071ae
#
_cell.length_a   1.000
_cell.length_b   1.000
_cell.length_c   1.000
_cell.angle_alpha   90.00
_cell.angle_beta   90.00
_cell.angle_gamma   90.00
#
_symmetry.space_group_name_H-M   'P 1'
#
loop_
_entity.id
_entity.type
_entity.pdbx_description
1 polymer ?
#
loop_
_entity_poly.entity_id
_entity_poly.type
_entity_poly.pdbx_seq_one_letter_code
_entity_poly.pdbx_strand_id
1 'polypeptide(L)'
;MKFKNLFFLIIFFICNNSIADNKIIPIIEGNANAKVKILVYESLTCSHCANFHKDVYPQLKEEFLDKGLVSIEFRNFPLDIAALNASKLAHCKNDGKSKILHFLYLKQNEWIEGNTIEELNSNLKEIIKDQNFGLDYEKCIADKKVEDHILEDRIEGAKKFQINATPTIII
;
A
#
# COMPACT_ATOMS: atom_id res chain seq x y z
N MET A 1 11.89 -48.63 -56.44
CA MET A 1 10.90 -48.01 -55.54
C MET A 1 11.65 -47.20 -54.48
N LYS A 2 11.60 -45.84 -54.53
CA LYS A 2 12.32 -44.96 -53.61
C LYS A 2 11.32 -44.49 -52.59
N PHE A 3 11.49 -44.86 -51.29
CA PHE A 3 10.74 -44.36 -50.18
C PHE A 3 11.29 -42.99 -49.84
N LYS A 4 10.46 -41.91 -49.95
CA LYS A 4 10.72 -40.57 -49.46
C LYS A 4 10.32 -40.53 -48.01
N ASN A 5 11.29 -40.42 -47.12
CA ASN A 5 11.05 -40.11 -45.70
C ASN A 5 10.57 -38.66 -45.57
N LEU A 6 9.31 -38.50 -45.22
CA LEU A 6 8.72 -37.22 -44.86
C LEU A 6 8.93 -37.00 -43.34
N PHE A 7 9.94 -36.20 -43.00
CA PHE A 7 10.23 -35.81 -41.61
C PHE A 7 9.26 -34.70 -41.23
N PHE A 8 8.24 -35.05 -40.43
CA PHE A 8 7.27 -34.08 -39.91
C PHE A 8 7.88 -33.36 -38.71
N LEU A 9 8.33 -32.12 -38.92
CA LEU A 9 8.88 -31.25 -37.86
C LEU A 9 7.72 -30.67 -37.03
N ILE A 10 7.43 -31.28 -35.89
CA ILE A 10 6.47 -30.75 -34.91
C ILE A 10 7.16 -29.61 -34.16
N ILE A 11 6.86 -28.38 -34.56
CA ILE A 11 7.27 -27.19 -33.81
C ILE A 11 6.34 -27.07 -32.62
N PHE A 12 6.83 -27.45 -31.43
CA PHE A 12 6.18 -27.15 -30.14
C PHE A 12 6.30 -25.66 -29.89
N PHE A 13 5.23 -24.90 -30.12
CA PHE A 13 5.07 -23.55 -29.62
C PHE A 13 4.91 -23.64 -28.11
N ILE A 14 5.99 -23.49 -27.35
CA ILE A 14 5.94 -23.27 -25.91
C ILE A 14 5.44 -21.84 -25.74
N CYS A 15 4.13 -21.66 -25.53
CA CYS A 15 3.58 -20.43 -25.00
C CYS A 15 4.16 -20.24 -23.59
N ASN A 16 5.25 -19.50 -23.47
CA ASN A 16 5.67 -18.94 -22.20
C ASN A 16 4.60 -17.91 -21.78
N ASN A 17 3.59 -18.35 -21.03
CA ASN A 17 2.78 -17.45 -20.24
C ASN A 17 3.71 -16.86 -19.16
N SER A 18 4.35 -15.75 -19.46
CA SER A 18 4.93 -14.89 -18.43
C SER A 18 3.77 -14.44 -17.56
N ILE A 19 3.56 -15.13 -16.44
CA ILE A 19 2.75 -14.59 -15.34
C ILE A 19 3.53 -13.35 -14.91
N ALA A 20 3.10 -12.18 -15.38
CA ALA A 20 3.59 -10.92 -14.84
C ALA A 20 3.26 -10.99 -13.35
N ASP A 21 4.27 -11.14 -12.53
CA ASP A 21 4.18 -11.06 -11.09
C ASP A 21 3.84 -9.60 -10.76
N ASN A 22 2.53 -9.31 -10.77
CA ASN A 22 1.99 -8.00 -10.43
C ASN A 22 2.07 -7.81 -8.91
N LYS A 23 3.30 -7.77 -8.41
CA LYS A 23 3.58 -7.44 -7.01
C LYS A 23 3.08 -6.03 -6.72
N ILE A 24 2.47 -5.85 -5.55
CA ILE A 24 2.10 -4.51 -5.08
C ILE A 24 3.37 -3.72 -4.78
N ILE A 25 3.44 -2.51 -5.31
CA ILE A 25 4.58 -1.61 -5.13
C ILE A 25 4.46 -0.98 -3.75
N PRO A 26 5.47 -1.14 -2.86
CA PRO A 26 5.46 -0.52 -1.55
C PRO A 26 5.41 1.01 -1.66
N ILE A 27 4.79 1.66 -0.69
CA ILE A 27 4.80 3.12 -0.60
C ILE A 27 6.11 3.54 0.07
N ILE A 28 7.02 4.10 -0.73
CA ILE A 28 8.36 4.52 -0.27
C ILE A 28 8.60 5.98 -0.66
N GLU A 29 9.15 6.76 0.25
CA GLU A 29 9.60 8.12 0.02
C GLU A 29 11.07 8.31 0.34
N GLY A 30 11.66 9.37 -0.22
CA GLY A 30 13.07 9.69 -0.08
C GLY A 30 13.96 8.94 -1.07
N ASN A 31 15.24 8.85 -0.76
CA ASN A 31 16.23 8.23 -1.64
C ASN A 31 16.30 6.72 -1.40
N ALA A 32 15.90 5.92 -2.39
CA ALA A 32 15.93 4.46 -2.31
C ALA A 32 17.33 3.89 -1.98
N ASN A 33 18.40 4.64 -2.29
CA ASN A 33 19.79 4.27 -1.98
C ASN A 33 20.32 4.88 -0.69
N ALA A 34 19.46 5.52 0.13
CA ALA A 34 19.85 6.05 1.43
C ALA A 34 20.38 4.93 2.33
N LYS A 35 21.41 5.27 3.13
CA LYS A 35 22.00 4.30 4.07
C LYS A 35 21.06 3.99 5.24
N VAL A 36 20.26 4.97 5.64
CA VAL A 36 19.27 4.82 6.70
C VAL A 36 17.91 4.56 6.07
N LYS A 37 17.30 3.45 6.44
CA LYS A 37 15.95 3.06 6.01
C LYS A 37 15.05 2.99 7.21
N ILE A 38 13.92 3.66 7.12
CA ILE A 38 12.90 3.73 8.16
C ILE A 38 11.69 2.94 7.69
N LEU A 39 11.23 1.98 8.48
CA LEU A 39 9.93 1.33 8.29
C LEU A 39 8.95 1.91 9.30
N VAL A 40 7.80 2.36 8.84
CA VAL A 40 6.72 2.85 9.72
C VAL A 40 5.53 1.93 9.58
N TYR A 41 5.26 1.14 10.62
CA TYR A 41 4.05 0.32 10.69
C TYR A 41 2.92 1.13 11.29
N GLU A 42 1.83 1.26 10.53
CA GLU A 42 0.78 2.22 10.85
C GLU A 42 -0.62 1.73 10.48
N SER A 43 -1.63 2.33 11.10
CA SER A 43 -3.03 2.06 10.85
C SER A 43 -3.79 3.34 10.54
N LEU A 44 -4.58 3.34 9.49
CA LEU A 44 -5.32 4.52 9.04
C LEU A 44 -6.46 4.94 10.00
N THR A 45 -6.84 4.09 10.95
CA THR A 45 -7.79 4.46 12.03
C THR A 45 -7.09 4.90 13.32
N CYS A 46 -5.75 4.79 13.39
CA CYS A 46 -5.00 5.17 14.58
C CYS A 46 -4.77 6.69 14.65
N SER A 47 -5.26 7.36 15.70
CA SER A 47 -5.07 8.79 15.91
C SER A 47 -3.61 9.20 16.11
N HIS A 48 -2.79 8.34 16.75
CA HIS A 48 -1.35 8.60 16.90
C HIS A 48 -0.62 8.54 15.54
N CYS A 49 -1.07 7.69 14.61
CA CYS A 49 -0.54 7.69 13.24
C CYS A 49 -0.92 9.00 12.50
N ALA A 50 -2.15 9.46 12.64
CA ALA A 50 -2.54 10.76 12.06
C ALA A 50 -1.71 11.92 12.63
N ASN A 51 -1.45 11.92 13.95
CA ASN A 51 -0.58 12.92 14.57
C ASN A 51 0.87 12.81 14.05
N PHE A 52 1.39 11.60 13.84
CA PHE A 52 2.70 11.43 13.21
C PHE A 52 2.74 12.09 11.82
N HIS A 53 1.75 11.85 10.97
CA HIS A 53 1.68 12.45 9.63
C HIS A 53 1.47 13.97 9.65
N LYS A 54 0.81 14.50 10.66
CA LYS A 54 0.54 15.93 10.81
C LYS A 54 1.72 16.70 11.41
N ASP A 55 2.33 16.17 12.47
CA ASP A 55 3.22 16.93 13.33
C ASP A 55 4.69 16.52 13.19
N VAL A 56 4.99 15.26 12.91
CA VAL A 56 6.36 14.71 12.85
C VAL A 56 6.87 14.55 11.42
N TYR A 57 6.05 13.94 10.56
CA TYR A 57 6.44 13.64 9.18
C TYR A 57 6.87 14.88 8.36
N PRO A 58 6.25 16.07 8.47
CA PRO A 58 6.69 17.24 7.71
C PRO A 58 8.14 17.65 8.04
N GLN A 59 8.54 17.60 9.30
CA GLN A 59 9.91 17.89 9.72
C GLN A 59 10.87 16.81 9.27
N LEU A 60 10.50 15.53 9.42
CA LEU A 60 11.28 14.40 8.91
C LEU A 60 11.51 14.52 7.40
N LYS A 61 10.48 14.93 6.68
CA LYS A 61 10.56 15.14 5.23
C LYS A 61 11.55 16.25 4.88
N GLU A 62 11.40 17.42 5.44
CA GLU A 62 12.25 18.58 5.15
C GLU A 62 13.71 18.36 5.56
N GLU A 63 13.94 17.77 6.73
CA GLU A 63 15.28 17.65 7.30
C GLU A 63 16.07 16.44 6.74
N PHE A 64 15.40 15.39 6.30
CA PHE A 64 16.07 14.14 5.96
C PHE A 64 15.67 13.56 4.60
N LEU A 65 14.36 13.45 4.29
CA LEU A 65 13.91 12.84 3.04
C LEU A 65 14.28 13.69 1.83
N ASP A 66 13.99 14.99 1.86
CA ASP A 66 14.25 15.91 0.76
C ASP A 66 15.75 16.13 0.54
N LYS A 67 16.57 15.89 1.56
CA LYS A 67 18.04 15.89 1.47
C LYS A 67 18.64 14.55 1.03
N GLY A 68 17.79 13.53 0.83
CA GLY A 68 18.21 12.21 0.39
C GLY A 68 18.99 11.40 1.43
N LEU A 69 18.93 11.80 2.72
CA LEU A 69 19.68 11.17 3.80
C LEU A 69 19.03 9.86 4.26
N VAL A 70 17.70 9.77 4.16
CA VAL A 70 16.91 8.59 4.56
C VAL A 70 15.93 8.20 3.47
N SER A 71 15.45 6.98 3.55
CA SER A 71 14.21 6.53 2.91
C SER A 71 13.23 6.07 3.98
N ILE A 72 11.95 6.31 3.75
CA ILE A 72 10.87 5.85 4.61
C ILE A 72 9.95 4.95 3.80
N GLU A 73 9.62 3.78 4.34
CA GLU A 73 8.65 2.86 3.79
C GLU A 73 7.46 2.77 4.75
N PHE A 74 6.27 3.09 4.25
CA PHE A 74 5.03 3.00 5.00
C PHE A 74 4.47 1.59 4.87
N ARG A 75 4.40 0.90 6.01
CA ARG A 75 3.94 -0.47 6.15
C ARG A 75 2.56 -0.54 6.79
N ASN A 76 1.72 -1.38 6.26
CA ASN A 76 0.35 -1.50 6.73
C ASN A 76 0.26 -2.35 8.01
N PHE A 77 -0.41 -1.82 9.03
CA PHE A 77 -0.78 -2.56 10.23
C PHE A 77 -2.22 -2.24 10.63
N PRO A 78 -3.22 -2.62 9.78
CA PRO A 78 -4.60 -2.27 10.04
C PRO A 78 -5.09 -2.86 11.37
N LEU A 79 -5.66 -2.00 12.24
CA LEU A 79 -6.21 -2.39 13.54
C LEU A 79 -7.64 -2.90 13.44
N ASP A 80 -8.34 -2.54 12.35
CA ASP A 80 -9.74 -2.87 12.09
C ASP A 80 -10.03 -2.91 10.57
N ILE A 81 -11.28 -3.22 10.23
CA ILE A 81 -11.74 -3.33 8.84
C ILE A 81 -11.77 -1.97 8.14
N ALA A 82 -12.07 -0.88 8.85
CA ALA A 82 -12.06 0.45 8.26
C ALA A 82 -10.63 0.86 7.85
N ALA A 83 -9.63 0.58 8.71
CA ALA A 83 -8.23 0.77 8.39
C ALA A 83 -7.79 -0.08 7.19
N LEU A 84 -8.23 -1.35 7.11
CA LEU A 84 -7.95 -2.22 5.97
C LEU A 84 -8.50 -1.62 4.67
N ASN A 85 -9.76 -1.16 4.66
CA ASN A 85 -10.39 -0.57 3.49
C ASN A 85 -9.69 0.75 3.08
N ALA A 86 -9.34 1.60 4.03
CA ALA A 86 -8.58 2.81 3.77
C ALA A 86 -7.17 2.51 3.20
N SER A 87 -6.48 1.48 3.72
CA SER A 87 -5.19 1.01 3.18
C SER A 87 -5.32 0.51 1.74
N LYS A 88 -6.41 -0.18 1.40
CA LYS A 88 -6.69 -0.60 0.01
C LYS A 88 -6.80 0.59 -0.93
N LEU A 89 -7.41 1.69 -0.50
CA LEU A 89 -7.46 2.93 -1.29
C LEU A 89 -6.08 3.55 -1.47
N ALA A 90 -5.25 3.57 -0.43
CA ALA A 90 -3.88 4.10 -0.51
C ALA A 90 -3.01 3.35 -1.54
N HIS A 91 -3.19 2.03 -1.66
CA HIS A 91 -2.45 1.17 -2.59
C HIS A 91 -3.12 0.96 -3.96
N CYS A 92 -4.35 1.44 -4.16
CA CYS A 92 -5.18 1.10 -5.32
C CYS A 92 -4.55 1.43 -6.68
N LYS A 93 -3.74 2.49 -6.77
CA LYS A 93 -3.02 2.85 -8.01
C LYS A 93 -1.81 1.97 -8.27
N ASN A 94 -1.33 1.27 -7.28
CA ASN A 94 -0.10 0.49 -7.35
C ASN A 94 1.08 1.26 -7.96
N ASP A 95 1.21 2.54 -7.62
CA ASP A 95 2.24 3.44 -8.15
C ASP A 95 3.33 3.80 -7.11
N GLY A 96 3.25 3.22 -5.92
CA GLY A 96 4.20 3.43 -4.82
C GLY A 96 4.17 4.85 -4.21
N LYS A 97 3.18 5.68 -4.56
CA LYS A 97 3.10 7.07 -4.10
C LYS A 97 2.26 7.21 -2.85
N SER A 98 2.72 8.02 -1.95
CA SER A 98 2.11 8.29 -0.64
C SER A 98 0.98 9.32 -0.63
N LYS A 99 0.69 9.97 -1.76
CA LYS A 99 -0.27 11.08 -1.82
C LYS A 99 -1.64 10.72 -1.23
N ILE A 100 -2.17 9.55 -1.54
CA ILE A 100 -3.47 9.11 -1.04
C ILE A 100 -3.36 8.75 0.44
N LEU A 101 -2.28 8.08 0.85
CA LEU A 101 -1.99 7.73 2.23
C LEU A 101 -2.00 8.97 3.13
N HIS A 102 -1.20 9.97 2.80
CA HIS A 102 -1.14 11.23 3.57
C HIS A 102 -2.49 11.96 3.59
N PHE A 103 -3.19 12.01 2.47
CA PHE A 103 -4.52 12.59 2.41
C PHE A 103 -5.49 11.91 3.39
N LEU A 104 -5.51 10.57 3.42
CA LEU A 104 -6.37 9.81 4.33
C LEU A 104 -6.06 10.09 5.80
N TYR A 105 -4.79 10.26 6.17
CA TYR A 105 -4.40 10.67 7.53
C TYR A 105 -4.81 12.09 7.85
N LEU A 106 -4.58 13.05 6.95
CA LEU A 106 -4.95 14.45 7.16
C LEU A 106 -6.47 14.63 7.29
N LYS A 107 -7.23 13.77 6.64
CA LYS A 107 -8.70 13.74 6.65
C LYS A 107 -9.28 12.70 7.60
N GLN A 108 -8.46 12.07 8.45
CA GLN A 108 -8.89 10.96 9.28
C GLN A 108 -10.16 11.28 10.06
N ASN A 109 -10.22 12.42 10.74
CA ASN A 109 -11.38 12.82 11.56
C ASN A 109 -12.68 12.97 10.76
N GLU A 110 -12.57 13.22 9.43
CA GLU A 110 -13.75 13.39 8.58
C GLU A 110 -14.35 12.06 8.14
N TRP A 111 -13.52 11.02 7.97
CA TRP A 111 -14.03 9.74 7.47
C TRP A 111 -14.20 8.66 8.54
N ILE A 112 -13.59 8.80 9.74
CA ILE A 112 -13.80 7.84 10.83
C ILE A 112 -15.04 8.16 11.69
N GLU A 113 -15.80 9.18 11.36
CA GLU A 113 -17.06 9.51 12.03
C GLU A 113 -18.12 8.45 11.69
N GLY A 114 -18.76 7.89 12.73
CA GLY A 114 -19.78 6.88 12.61
C GLY A 114 -19.64 5.74 13.60
N ASN A 115 -20.66 4.89 13.65
CA ASN A 115 -20.74 3.75 14.57
C ASN A 115 -20.73 2.40 13.85
N THR A 116 -20.84 2.42 12.51
CA THR A 116 -20.87 1.21 11.68
C THR A 116 -19.82 1.27 10.59
N ILE A 117 -19.40 0.08 10.12
CA ILE A 117 -18.43 0.00 9.01
C ILE A 117 -19.01 0.57 7.71
N GLU A 118 -20.32 0.48 7.53
CA GLU A 118 -21.04 1.02 6.38
C GLU A 118 -20.96 2.55 6.35
N GLU A 119 -21.12 3.21 7.51
CA GLU A 119 -20.98 4.66 7.65
C GLU A 119 -19.54 5.09 7.34
N LEU A 120 -18.54 4.43 7.93
CA LEU A 120 -17.13 4.74 7.68
C LEU A 120 -16.75 4.55 6.20
N ASN A 121 -17.23 3.49 5.57
CA ASN A 121 -17.00 3.23 4.15
C ASN A 121 -17.68 4.28 3.26
N SER A 122 -18.87 4.75 3.63
CA SER A 122 -19.57 5.82 2.92
C SER A 122 -18.79 7.13 2.99
N ASN A 123 -18.29 7.48 4.16
CA ASN A 123 -17.47 8.68 4.36
C ASN A 123 -16.14 8.59 3.59
N LEU A 124 -15.47 7.44 3.62
CA LEU A 124 -14.26 7.19 2.80
C LEU A 124 -14.53 7.39 1.31
N LYS A 125 -15.65 6.85 0.82
CA LYS A 125 -16.03 6.98 -0.59
C LYS A 125 -16.26 8.44 -0.97
N GLU A 126 -16.91 9.21 -0.11
CA GLU A 126 -17.19 10.62 -0.33
C GLU A 126 -15.92 11.45 -0.39
N ILE A 127 -15.04 11.36 0.61
CA ILE A 127 -13.81 12.16 0.64
C ILE A 127 -12.86 11.85 -0.53
N ILE A 128 -12.83 10.60 -1.00
CA ILE A 128 -12.00 10.19 -2.15
C ILE A 128 -12.57 10.72 -3.46
N LYS A 129 -13.90 10.74 -3.61
CA LYS A 129 -14.58 11.24 -4.81
C LYS A 129 -14.26 12.71 -5.06
N ASP A 130 -14.27 13.53 -4.01
CA ASP A 130 -14.07 14.98 -4.09
C ASP A 130 -12.64 15.38 -4.51
N GLN A 131 -11.65 14.48 -4.32
CA GLN A 131 -10.25 14.79 -4.58
C GLN A 131 -9.74 14.47 -5.98
N ASN A 132 -10.57 13.92 -6.84
CA ASN A 132 -10.21 13.56 -8.22
C ASN A 132 -8.89 12.74 -8.29
N PHE A 133 -8.73 11.76 -7.40
CA PHE A 133 -7.58 10.84 -7.44
C PHE A 133 -7.67 9.88 -8.64
N GLY A 134 -8.80 9.84 -9.35
CA GLY A 134 -9.02 8.89 -10.46
C GLY A 134 -9.12 7.45 -9.96
N LEU A 135 -9.68 7.24 -8.76
CA LEU A 135 -9.96 5.93 -8.18
C LEU A 135 -11.40 5.51 -8.47
N ASP A 136 -11.57 4.23 -8.74
CA ASP A 136 -12.85 3.54 -8.65
C ASP A 136 -12.90 2.88 -7.27
N TYR A 137 -13.70 3.43 -6.37
CA TYR A 137 -13.79 2.98 -4.98
C TYR A 137 -14.12 1.49 -4.88
N GLU A 138 -15.15 1.03 -5.60
CA GLU A 138 -15.61 -0.36 -5.51
C GLU A 138 -14.54 -1.34 -6.03
N LYS A 139 -13.85 -0.96 -7.10
CA LYS A 139 -12.73 -1.74 -7.63
C LYS A 139 -11.57 -1.81 -6.65
N CYS A 140 -11.23 -0.70 -6.01
CA CYS A 140 -10.15 -0.66 -5.02
C CYS A 140 -10.47 -1.56 -3.82
N ILE A 141 -11.70 -1.47 -3.29
CA ILE A 141 -12.12 -2.27 -2.13
C ILE A 141 -12.22 -3.76 -2.47
N ALA A 142 -12.56 -4.11 -3.71
CA ALA A 142 -12.64 -5.50 -4.15
C ALA A 142 -11.28 -6.14 -4.49
N ASP A 143 -10.19 -5.37 -4.53
CA ASP A 143 -8.87 -5.87 -4.93
C ASP A 143 -8.25 -6.78 -3.87
N LYS A 144 -8.30 -8.10 -4.12
CA LYS A 144 -7.76 -9.12 -3.23
C LYS A 144 -6.23 -9.12 -3.16
N LYS A 145 -5.53 -8.74 -4.24
CA LYS A 145 -4.06 -8.70 -4.23
C LYS A 145 -3.55 -7.59 -3.31
N VAL A 146 -4.19 -6.43 -3.36
CA VAL A 146 -3.90 -5.33 -2.44
C VAL A 146 -4.23 -5.73 -1.00
N GLU A 147 -5.37 -6.39 -0.78
CA GLU A 147 -5.74 -6.89 0.55
C GLU A 147 -4.70 -7.86 1.11
N ASP A 148 -4.29 -8.84 0.31
CA ASP A 148 -3.29 -9.84 0.72
C ASP A 148 -1.95 -9.16 1.07
N HIS A 149 -1.48 -8.20 0.26
CA HIS A 149 -0.28 -7.41 0.55
C HIS A 149 -0.37 -6.66 1.90
N ILE A 150 -1.50 -6.00 2.17
CA ILE A 150 -1.72 -5.27 3.43
C ILE A 150 -1.69 -6.23 4.62
N LEU A 151 -2.32 -7.39 4.48
CA LEU A 151 -2.34 -8.40 5.55
C LEU A 151 -0.97 -9.06 5.73
N GLU A 152 -0.19 -9.26 4.66
CA GLU A 152 1.21 -9.72 4.72
C GLU A 152 2.09 -8.75 5.51
N ASP A 153 2.01 -7.44 5.25
CA ASP A 153 2.70 -6.41 6.02
C ASP A 153 2.40 -6.54 7.53
N ARG A 154 1.11 -6.65 7.88
CA ARG A 154 0.68 -6.81 9.27
C ARG A 154 1.24 -8.08 9.91
N ILE A 155 1.19 -9.20 9.17
CA ILE A 155 1.70 -10.49 9.65
C ILE A 155 3.22 -10.43 9.84
N GLU A 156 3.96 -9.84 8.88
CA GLU A 156 5.39 -9.64 8.99
C GLU A 156 5.74 -8.78 10.21
N GLY A 157 5.07 -7.64 10.36
CA GLY A 157 5.28 -6.74 11.50
C GLY A 157 5.09 -7.44 12.84
N ALA A 158 3.98 -8.18 13.00
CA ALA A 158 3.70 -8.91 14.22
C ALA A 158 4.71 -10.04 14.50
N LYS A 159 5.10 -10.82 13.48
CA LYS A 159 5.97 -11.98 13.66
C LYS A 159 7.46 -11.62 13.78
N LYS A 160 7.95 -10.73 12.91
CA LYS A 160 9.37 -10.42 12.80
C LYS A 160 9.82 -9.34 13.79
N PHE A 161 8.98 -8.33 13.97
CA PHE A 161 9.29 -7.16 14.79
C PHE A 161 8.48 -7.09 16.08
N GLN A 162 7.61 -8.08 16.36
CA GLN A 162 6.76 -8.16 17.55
C GLN A 162 5.88 -6.91 17.75
N ILE A 163 5.45 -6.31 16.64
CA ILE A 163 4.62 -5.11 16.65
C ILE A 163 3.25 -5.45 17.21
N ASN A 164 2.80 -4.65 18.17
CA ASN A 164 1.49 -4.76 18.84
C ASN A 164 0.79 -3.41 19.02
N ALA A 165 1.41 -2.32 18.54
CA ALA A 165 0.87 -0.97 18.59
C ALA A 165 1.30 -0.15 17.36
N THR A 166 0.57 0.92 17.04
CA THR A 166 0.87 1.83 15.93
C THR A 166 0.88 3.29 16.40
N PRO A 167 1.72 4.17 15.82
CA PRO A 167 2.77 3.82 14.88
C PRO A 167 3.94 3.11 15.57
N THR A 168 4.58 2.15 14.89
CA THR A 168 5.87 1.58 15.29
C THR A 168 6.90 1.88 14.23
N ILE A 169 8.04 2.44 14.63
CA ILE A 169 9.13 2.87 13.77
C ILE A 169 10.32 1.94 13.97
N ILE A 170 10.83 1.38 12.86
CA ILE A 170 12.03 0.54 12.81
C ILE A 170 13.08 1.27 11.98
N ILE A 171 14.32 1.32 12.46
CA ILE A 171 15.46 1.97 11.80
C ILE A 171 16.59 0.95 11.64
#